data_c03409c1a1015471c15395b977fef23a
#
_entry.id   c03409c1a1015471c15395b977fef23a
#
_cell.length_a   1.000
_cell.length_b   1.000
_cell.length_c   1.000
_cell.angle_alpha   90.00
_cell.angle_beta   90.00
_cell.angle_gamma   90.00
#
_symmetry.space_group_name_H-M   'P 1'
#
loop_
_entity.id
_entity.type
_entity.pdbx_description
1 polymer ?
#
loop_
_entity_poly.entity_id
_entity_poly.type
_entity_poly.pdbx_seq_one_letter_code
_entity_poly.pdbx_strand_id
1 'polypeptide(L)'
;MPKPEPRPLRTLPERTFRARARLVAALMCCVCFAGLAARLAYLQLFAGGWYTNRALGQQLRDTVVPADRGRIYSADGVLLAANSSCWTLRASPREMPEEKLSLAAQGLAEILELDEAKLLEKFSDRTSNDCLLRYRVERDTADRVRDFCEENGITGIRINQDSKRWYPEGEFLASVLGFTNVDNAGVSGLELKYNDVLTGQNGVVLTAVNAWGYTLEQSYETEKVPLEGSGLRLTVDANIQHYLENALDYAVKEHHVAARAVGIVMDVNTGAVLAMSTTPAYDPNQPRVIYDAAARKAVDALTGSERAAALQLAQQTQWRNKAVSDLYEPGSVFKLITCAAALDAGAVSKNSTFYCGESISVAGTRFHCANHKRHGSQTVTQALENSCNQSFIQIGARLGKEAFCDYFAAFGLREPTGVDLPAEPQKSLYYTADRMGPVELASCAFGQSSKISYMEMAAAVCAVVNGGRLMQPYLVSDILNPDGSILQHTEPVCRRQVIKPETSETMREMMEAVVLYGGGRNARIQGYRVGGKSGTSQKLDSADEKARIASFVAVAPIDDPQFLCLVCLDEPHSWTTAGGSLSAPVCAEVLEQTLVYKGVPRAVEPETDPDPAQTAADLPADGDSFDGA
;
A
#
# COMPACT_ATOMS: atom_id res chain seq x y z
N MET A 1 105.88 -54.84 11.53
CA MET A 1 104.52 -54.48 11.96
C MET A 1 104.70 -53.56 13.17
N PRO A 2 104.30 -52.31 13.13
CA PRO A 2 104.35 -51.42 14.30
C PRO A 2 103.18 -51.67 15.22
N LYS A 3 103.44 -51.61 16.51
CA LYS A 3 102.39 -51.74 17.59
C LYS A 3 101.42 -50.52 17.58
N PRO A 4 100.15 -50.73 17.89
CA PRO A 4 99.20 -49.60 17.97
C PRO A 4 99.46 -48.79 19.21
N GLU A 5 99.43 -47.47 19.09
CA GLU A 5 99.53 -46.51 20.19
C GLU A 5 98.26 -46.54 21.07
N PRO A 6 98.38 -46.38 22.40
CA PRO A 6 97.23 -46.39 23.31
C PRO A 6 96.43 -45.06 23.15
N ARG A 7 95.11 -45.20 22.99
CA ARG A 7 94.22 -44.05 23.02
C ARG A 7 94.26 -43.36 24.37
N PRO A 8 94.35 -41.99 24.39
CA PRO A 8 94.37 -41.28 25.65
C PRO A 8 93.06 -41.49 26.40
N LEU A 9 93.14 -41.84 27.69
CA LEU A 9 92.01 -41.96 28.63
C LEU A 9 91.34 -40.59 28.75
N ARG A 10 90.04 -40.53 28.45
CA ARG A 10 89.24 -39.35 28.72
C ARG A 10 89.29 -39.09 30.22
N THR A 11 90.02 -38.05 30.65
CA THR A 11 89.97 -37.57 32.04
C THR A 11 88.57 -37.05 32.35
N LEU A 12 87.98 -37.66 33.34
CA LEU A 12 86.72 -37.16 33.87
C LEU A 12 86.90 -35.75 34.42
N PRO A 13 86.08 -34.78 34.06
CA PRO A 13 86.27 -33.41 34.55
C PRO A 13 86.29 -33.36 36.07
N GLU A 14 87.20 -32.52 36.61
CA GLU A 14 87.39 -32.33 38.04
C GLU A 14 86.06 -32.12 38.83
N ARG A 15 86.04 -32.60 40.05
CA ARG A 15 84.80 -32.47 40.91
C ARG A 15 84.31 -31.02 41.00
N THR A 16 85.23 -30.05 41.00
CA THR A 16 84.93 -28.60 40.99
C THR A 16 84.20 -28.13 39.73
N PHE A 17 84.59 -28.66 38.55
CA PHE A 17 83.95 -28.32 37.27
C PHE A 17 82.51 -28.88 37.21
N ARG A 18 82.30 -30.11 37.69
CA ARG A 18 80.95 -30.72 37.77
C ARG A 18 80.06 -29.97 38.76
N ALA A 19 80.62 -29.51 39.89
CA ALA A 19 79.86 -28.72 40.85
C ALA A 19 79.41 -27.37 40.30
N ARG A 20 80.39 -26.65 39.60
CA ARG A 20 80.06 -25.36 38.91
C ARG A 20 79.08 -25.54 37.76
N ALA A 21 79.20 -26.60 36.97
CA ALA A 21 78.23 -26.91 35.91
C ALA A 21 76.85 -27.19 36.45
N ARG A 22 76.73 -27.92 37.58
CA ARG A 22 75.41 -28.15 38.24
C ARG A 22 74.85 -26.85 38.80
N LEU A 23 75.70 -25.98 39.37
CA LEU A 23 75.19 -24.70 39.92
C LEU A 23 74.72 -23.77 38.82
N VAL A 24 75.45 -23.68 37.65
CA VAL A 24 75.01 -22.92 36.48
C VAL A 24 73.72 -23.49 35.88
N ALA A 25 73.62 -24.81 35.77
CA ALA A 25 72.43 -25.46 35.29
C ALA A 25 71.20 -25.19 36.23
N ALA A 26 71.44 -25.29 37.57
CA ALA A 26 70.40 -24.97 38.55
C ALA A 26 69.98 -23.47 38.47
N LEU A 27 70.93 -22.55 38.35
CA LEU A 27 70.65 -21.13 38.21
C LEU A 27 69.86 -20.87 36.92
N MET A 28 70.25 -21.49 35.83
CA MET A 28 69.55 -21.38 34.54
C MET A 28 68.12 -21.90 34.61
N CYS A 29 67.90 -23.05 35.29
CA CYS A 29 66.57 -23.56 35.56
C CYS A 29 65.74 -22.60 36.41
N CYS A 30 66.32 -22.05 37.48
CA CYS A 30 65.64 -21.09 38.35
C CYS A 30 65.22 -19.80 37.56
N VAL A 31 66.10 -19.29 36.70
CA VAL A 31 65.78 -18.13 35.86
C VAL A 31 64.67 -18.45 34.86
N CYS A 32 64.70 -19.63 34.23
CA CYS A 32 63.63 -20.08 33.34
C CYS A 32 62.31 -20.20 34.06
N PHE A 33 62.30 -20.85 35.25
CA PHE A 33 61.07 -20.98 36.03
C PHE A 33 60.56 -19.64 36.54
N ALA A 34 61.43 -18.75 36.97
CA ALA A 34 61.04 -17.40 37.39
C ALA A 34 60.44 -16.59 36.21
N GLY A 35 61.03 -16.72 35.00
CA GLY A 35 60.50 -16.11 33.79
C GLY A 35 59.14 -16.66 33.41
N LEU A 36 58.95 -17.97 33.49
CA LEU A 36 57.64 -18.61 33.26
C LEU A 36 56.62 -18.16 34.28
N ALA A 37 56.98 -18.14 35.59
CA ALA A 37 56.08 -17.68 36.63
C ALA A 37 55.67 -16.21 36.46
N ALA A 38 56.65 -15.35 36.16
CA ALA A 38 56.37 -13.95 35.86
C ALA A 38 55.46 -13.76 34.61
N ARG A 39 55.69 -14.56 33.55
CA ARG A 39 54.81 -14.56 32.37
C ARG A 39 53.39 -15.06 32.68
N LEU A 40 53.27 -16.08 33.48
CA LEU A 40 51.99 -16.61 33.92
C LEU A 40 51.24 -15.59 34.80
N ALA A 41 51.92 -14.95 35.72
CA ALA A 41 51.35 -13.87 36.52
C ALA A 41 50.91 -12.69 35.65
N TYR A 42 51.70 -12.29 34.66
CA TYR A 42 51.31 -11.26 33.71
C TYR A 42 50.06 -11.64 32.92
N LEU A 43 50.01 -12.88 32.43
CA LEU A 43 48.83 -13.36 31.66
C LEU A 43 47.57 -13.46 32.54
N GLN A 44 47.68 -13.86 33.79
CA GLN A 44 46.56 -14.00 34.70
C GLN A 44 46.09 -12.67 35.30
N LEU A 45 47.03 -11.81 35.73
CA LEU A 45 46.68 -10.61 36.50
C LEU A 45 46.48 -9.35 35.58
N PHE A 46 47.22 -9.25 34.50
CA PHE A 46 47.19 -8.06 33.63
C PHE A 46 46.57 -8.30 32.27
N ALA A 47 46.81 -9.44 31.63
CA ALA A 47 46.27 -9.74 30.30
C ALA A 47 45.03 -10.64 30.36
N GLY A 48 44.65 -11.17 31.54
CA GLY A 48 43.55 -12.09 31.70
C GLY A 48 42.21 -11.53 31.17
N GLY A 49 41.87 -10.30 31.52
CA GLY A 49 40.65 -9.64 31.04
C GLY A 49 40.59 -9.51 29.52
N TRP A 50 41.71 -9.18 28.86
CA TRP A 50 41.79 -9.08 27.41
C TRP A 50 41.59 -10.47 26.74
N TYR A 51 42.24 -11.50 27.27
CA TYR A 51 42.06 -12.87 26.75
C TYR A 51 40.68 -13.42 27.00
N THR A 52 40.09 -13.13 28.15
CA THR A 52 38.70 -13.53 28.50
C THR A 52 37.73 -12.86 27.55
N ASN A 53 37.85 -11.55 27.32
CA ASN A 53 36.97 -10.85 26.38
C ASN A 53 37.13 -11.36 24.92
N ARG A 54 38.33 -11.72 24.52
CA ARG A 54 38.59 -12.28 23.20
C ARG A 54 38.06 -13.71 23.06
N ALA A 55 38.13 -14.50 24.10
CA ALA A 55 37.57 -15.85 24.16
C ALA A 55 36.04 -15.79 24.16
N LEU A 56 35.44 -14.89 24.96
CA LEU A 56 33.98 -14.63 24.95
C LEU A 56 33.49 -14.21 23.57
N GLY A 57 34.20 -13.29 22.88
CA GLY A 57 33.84 -12.88 21.52
C GLY A 57 33.98 -13.98 20.46
N GLN A 58 34.72 -15.06 20.74
CA GLN A 58 34.81 -16.26 19.88
C GLN A 58 33.81 -17.36 20.27
N GLN A 59 33.37 -17.37 21.52
CA GLN A 59 32.48 -18.38 22.10
C GLN A 59 31.01 -17.93 22.09
N LEU A 60 30.74 -16.61 22.09
CA LEU A 60 29.38 -16.10 22.07
C LEU A 60 28.84 -16.08 20.63
N ARG A 61 27.69 -16.70 20.45
CA ARG A 61 26.90 -16.63 19.22
C ARG A 61 25.70 -15.76 19.50
N ASP A 62 25.59 -14.68 18.72
CA ASP A 62 24.42 -13.81 18.73
C ASP A 62 23.30 -14.50 17.92
N THR A 63 22.23 -14.89 18.59
CA THR A 63 21.01 -15.32 17.93
C THR A 63 20.01 -14.17 18.00
N VAL A 64 19.67 -13.60 16.84
CA VAL A 64 18.66 -12.55 16.76
C VAL A 64 17.29 -13.18 16.94
N VAL A 65 16.52 -12.67 17.89
CA VAL A 65 15.11 -13.00 18.08
C VAL A 65 14.29 -11.89 17.41
N PRO A 66 13.61 -12.16 16.31
CA PRO A 66 12.85 -11.13 15.62
C PRO A 66 11.72 -10.61 16.52
N ALA A 67 11.55 -9.28 16.52
CA ALA A 67 10.41 -8.66 17.17
C ALA A 67 9.15 -8.83 16.33
N ASP A 68 8.01 -8.97 16.96
CA ASP A 68 6.74 -8.93 16.30
C ASP A 68 6.45 -7.53 15.74
N ARG A 69 5.96 -7.49 14.51
CA ARG A 69 5.55 -6.26 13.85
C ARG A 69 4.19 -5.82 14.38
N GLY A 70 3.99 -4.52 14.60
CA GLY A 70 2.76 -3.95 15.13
C GLY A 70 1.51 -4.38 14.33
N ARG A 71 0.41 -4.63 15.02
CA ARG A 71 -0.87 -5.05 14.42
C ARG A 71 -1.58 -3.87 13.77
N ILE A 72 -2.40 -4.14 12.75
CA ILE A 72 -3.22 -3.11 12.09
C ILE A 72 -4.69 -3.49 12.28
N TYR A 73 -5.49 -2.54 12.75
CA TYR A 73 -6.92 -2.68 13.02
C TYR A 73 -7.73 -1.67 12.22
N SER A 74 -8.94 -2.04 11.82
CA SER A 74 -9.94 -1.09 11.32
C SER A 74 -10.48 -0.18 12.44
N ALA A 75 -11.29 0.80 12.08
CA ALA A 75 -11.92 1.71 13.04
C ALA A 75 -12.86 0.98 14.01
N ASP A 76 -13.55 -0.03 13.54
CA ASP A 76 -14.46 -0.91 14.29
C ASP A 76 -13.76 -2.09 14.98
N GLY A 77 -12.41 -2.16 14.92
CA GLY A 77 -11.58 -3.10 15.68
C GLY A 77 -11.32 -4.44 15.00
N VAL A 78 -11.66 -4.61 13.74
CA VAL A 78 -11.31 -5.82 12.96
C VAL A 78 -9.80 -5.88 12.75
N LEU A 79 -9.19 -7.04 12.97
CA LEU A 79 -7.77 -7.27 12.79
C LEU A 79 -7.44 -7.45 11.30
N LEU A 80 -6.76 -6.46 10.71
CA LEU A 80 -6.43 -6.42 9.28
C LEU A 80 -5.04 -6.97 8.94
N ALA A 81 -4.08 -6.82 9.87
CA ALA A 81 -2.75 -7.39 9.71
C ALA A 81 -2.16 -7.78 11.06
N ALA A 82 -1.59 -8.97 11.13
CA ALA A 82 -0.96 -9.56 12.31
C ALA A 82 0.30 -10.33 11.94
N ASN A 83 0.95 -10.91 12.94
CA ASN A 83 2.05 -11.85 12.72
C ASN A 83 1.55 -13.27 12.91
N SER A 84 2.08 -14.18 12.10
CA SER A 84 1.86 -15.62 12.22
C SER A 84 3.19 -16.31 12.42
N SER A 85 3.26 -17.21 13.40
CA SER A 85 4.45 -18.03 13.61
C SER A 85 4.67 -18.96 12.43
N CYS A 86 5.91 -19.02 11.97
CA CYS A 86 6.36 -19.91 10.90
C CYS A 86 7.75 -20.43 11.23
N TRP A 87 8.34 -21.26 10.39
CA TRP A 87 9.65 -21.83 10.61
C TRP A 87 10.52 -21.71 9.37
N THR A 88 11.76 -21.26 9.57
CA THR A 88 12.77 -21.22 8.51
C THR A 88 13.68 -22.42 8.66
N LEU A 89 13.76 -23.25 7.61
CA LEU A 89 14.53 -24.48 7.58
C LEU A 89 15.90 -24.23 6.98
N ARG A 90 16.93 -24.59 7.71
CA ARG A 90 18.33 -24.48 7.29
C ARG A 90 19.04 -25.82 7.52
N ALA A 91 20.08 -26.06 6.75
CA ALA A 91 20.91 -27.26 6.92
C ALA A 91 22.37 -26.90 7.15
N SER A 92 23.05 -27.70 7.97
CA SER A 92 24.50 -27.70 8.11
C SER A 92 25.03 -29.01 7.46
N PRO A 93 25.42 -28.99 6.18
CA PRO A 93 25.94 -30.16 5.51
C PRO A 93 27.11 -30.81 6.24
N ARG A 94 27.94 -30.00 6.90
CA ARG A 94 29.08 -30.47 7.68
C ARG A 94 28.69 -31.40 8.85
N GLU A 95 27.51 -31.19 9.46
CA GLU A 95 27.03 -31.92 10.61
C GLU A 95 26.22 -33.17 10.23
N MET A 96 25.85 -33.32 8.93
CA MET A 96 25.09 -34.47 8.46
C MET A 96 25.98 -35.71 8.33
N PRO A 97 25.50 -36.92 8.71
CA PRO A 97 26.17 -38.16 8.42
C PRO A 97 26.28 -38.38 6.91
N GLU A 98 27.47 -38.76 6.41
CA GLU A 98 27.74 -38.88 4.98
C GLU A 98 26.86 -39.95 4.32
N GLU A 99 26.62 -41.08 5.03
CA GLU A 99 25.76 -42.17 4.58
C GLU A 99 24.28 -41.81 4.46
N LYS A 100 23.86 -40.63 5.06
CA LYS A 100 22.45 -40.20 5.07
C LYS A 100 22.16 -39.03 4.13
N LEU A 101 23.15 -38.48 3.43
CA LEU A 101 22.98 -37.33 2.54
C LEU A 101 21.93 -37.57 1.44
N SER A 102 21.97 -38.73 0.82
CA SER A 102 21.02 -39.12 -0.24
C SER A 102 19.61 -39.31 0.32
N LEU A 103 19.47 -39.96 1.47
CA LEU A 103 18.19 -40.14 2.16
C LEU A 103 17.61 -38.79 2.62
N ALA A 104 18.44 -37.92 3.17
CA ALA A 104 18.04 -36.58 3.57
C ALA A 104 17.58 -35.74 2.37
N ALA A 105 18.32 -35.78 1.23
CA ALA A 105 17.94 -35.06 0.04
C ALA A 105 16.60 -35.54 -0.53
N GLN A 106 16.39 -36.86 -0.61
CA GLN A 106 15.16 -37.45 -1.11
C GLN A 106 13.96 -37.08 -0.22
N GLY A 107 14.01 -37.36 1.09
CA GLY A 107 12.87 -37.13 1.98
C GLY A 107 12.56 -35.65 2.19
N LEU A 108 13.58 -34.79 2.29
CA LEU A 108 13.35 -33.35 2.38
C LEU A 108 12.86 -32.75 1.05
N ALA A 109 13.25 -33.30 -0.11
CA ALA A 109 12.72 -32.91 -1.40
C ALA A 109 11.22 -33.16 -1.47
N GLU A 110 10.77 -34.33 -1.01
CA GLU A 110 9.35 -34.70 -1.00
C GLU A 110 8.54 -33.82 -0.02
N ILE A 111 9.02 -33.65 1.22
CA ILE A 111 8.31 -32.89 2.26
C ILE A 111 8.24 -31.40 1.89
N LEU A 112 9.31 -30.85 1.33
CA LEU A 112 9.45 -29.40 1.05
C LEU A 112 9.11 -29.04 -0.39
N GLU A 113 8.75 -30.02 -1.23
CA GLU A 113 8.50 -29.82 -2.68
C GLU A 113 9.68 -29.14 -3.38
N LEU A 114 10.89 -29.62 -3.15
CA LEU A 114 12.13 -29.10 -3.70
C LEU A 114 12.75 -30.12 -4.68
N ASP A 115 13.69 -29.63 -5.49
CA ASP A 115 14.46 -30.46 -6.42
C ASP A 115 15.50 -31.28 -5.64
N GLU A 116 15.37 -32.62 -5.68
CA GLU A 116 16.27 -33.54 -4.98
C GLU A 116 17.73 -33.38 -5.42
N ALA A 117 17.98 -33.21 -6.73
CA ALA A 117 19.34 -33.08 -7.25
C ALA A 117 20.04 -31.84 -6.72
N LYS A 118 19.31 -30.72 -6.65
CA LYS A 118 19.82 -29.46 -6.06
C LYS A 118 20.04 -29.56 -4.56
N LEU A 119 19.19 -30.30 -3.84
CA LEU A 119 19.40 -30.53 -2.41
C LEU A 119 20.64 -31.39 -2.19
N LEU A 120 20.81 -32.45 -2.95
CA LEU A 120 21.97 -33.33 -2.87
C LEU A 120 23.27 -32.59 -3.21
N GLU A 121 23.26 -31.71 -4.21
CA GLU A 121 24.39 -30.82 -4.52
C GLU A 121 24.74 -29.94 -3.33
N LYS A 122 23.75 -29.27 -2.70
CA LYS A 122 23.96 -28.45 -1.50
C LYS A 122 24.51 -29.26 -0.32
N PHE A 123 24.02 -30.46 -0.11
CA PHE A 123 24.45 -31.32 1.00
C PHE A 123 25.85 -31.92 0.77
N SER A 124 26.27 -32.04 -0.48
CA SER A 124 27.61 -32.51 -0.84
C SER A 124 28.71 -31.50 -0.53
N ASP A 125 28.38 -30.20 -0.39
CA ASP A 125 29.34 -29.19 0.04
C ASP A 125 29.56 -29.24 1.55
N ARG A 126 30.48 -30.09 1.97
CA ARG A 126 30.87 -30.32 3.38
C ARG A 126 31.59 -29.15 4.02
N THR A 127 31.93 -28.11 3.27
CA THR A 127 32.54 -26.90 3.82
C THR A 127 31.48 -25.94 4.39
N SER A 128 30.24 -26.07 3.96
CA SER A 128 29.13 -25.25 4.38
C SER A 128 28.59 -25.68 5.76
N ASN A 129 28.52 -24.72 6.65
CA ASN A 129 27.90 -24.89 7.97
C ASN A 129 26.43 -24.43 8.02
N ASP A 130 25.97 -23.73 6.96
CA ASP A 130 24.64 -23.12 6.95
C ASP A 130 24.16 -22.88 5.53
N CYS A 131 23.20 -23.66 5.07
CA CYS A 131 22.51 -23.46 3.82
C CYS A 131 21.01 -23.39 4.01
N LEU A 132 20.37 -22.45 3.33
CA LEU A 132 18.92 -22.30 3.36
C LEU A 132 18.26 -23.42 2.55
N LEU A 133 17.29 -24.09 3.16
CA LEU A 133 16.41 -25.06 2.50
C LEU A 133 15.11 -24.38 2.06
N ARG A 134 14.33 -23.87 3.01
CA ARG A 134 13.09 -23.16 2.71
C ARG A 134 12.77 -22.11 3.81
N TYR A 135 12.30 -20.94 3.36
CA TYR A 135 11.78 -19.90 4.23
C TYR A 135 10.34 -20.17 4.63
N ARG A 136 9.99 -19.83 5.88
CA ARG A 136 8.62 -19.59 6.35
C ARG A 136 7.65 -20.72 6.04
N VAL A 137 8.02 -21.94 6.39
CA VAL A 137 7.11 -23.09 6.32
C VAL A 137 6.11 -23.05 7.47
N GLU A 138 4.94 -23.60 7.24
CA GLU A 138 3.91 -23.78 8.26
C GLU A 138 4.35 -24.83 9.29
N ARG A 139 3.69 -24.81 10.45
CA ARG A 139 3.99 -25.70 11.56
C ARG A 139 3.96 -27.18 11.14
N ASP A 140 2.91 -27.61 10.46
CA ASP A 140 2.75 -29.00 10.05
C ASP A 140 3.92 -29.49 9.16
N THR A 141 4.41 -28.62 8.26
CA THR A 141 5.58 -28.94 7.43
C THR A 141 6.86 -29.00 8.26
N ALA A 142 7.05 -28.09 9.22
CA ALA A 142 8.19 -28.09 10.11
C ALA A 142 8.20 -29.33 11.03
N ASP A 143 7.04 -29.73 11.54
CA ASP A 143 6.86 -30.92 12.37
C ASP A 143 7.16 -32.20 11.53
N ARG A 144 6.64 -32.31 10.31
CA ARG A 144 6.98 -33.41 9.37
C ARG A 144 8.48 -33.52 9.10
N VAL A 145 9.16 -32.38 8.92
CA VAL A 145 10.62 -32.38 8.74
C VAL A 145 11.32 -32.85 10.02
N ARG A 146 10.85 -32.45 11.20
CA ARG A 146 11.41 -32.86 12.49
C ARG A 146 11.26 -34.37 12.67
N ASP A 147 10.05 -34.88 12.50
CA ASP A 147 9.74 -36.31 12.66
C ASP A 147 10.57 -37.16 11.68
N PHE A 148 10.65 -36.75 10.42
CA PHE A 148 11.47 -37.43 9.41
C PHE A 148 12.97 -37.47 9.81
N CYS A 149 13.50 -36.35 10.33
CA CYS A 149 14.89 -36.28 10.77
C CYS A 149 15.15 -37.17 12.00
N GLU A 150 14.23 -37.18 12.96
CA GLU A 150 14.32 -38.00 14.18
C GLU A 150 14.23 -39.49 13.83
N GLU A 151 13.25 -39.93 13.07
CA GLU A 151 13.04 -41.31 12.65
C GLU A 151 14.25 -41.88 11.90
N ASN A 152 14.87 -41.06 11.04
CA ASN A 152 16.00 -41.47 10.23
C ASN A 152 17.37 -41.13 10.86
N GLY A 153 17.40 -40.50 12.03
CA GLY A 153 18.63 -40.07 12.74
C GLY A 153 19.48 -39.14 11.88
N ILE A 154 18.84 -38.21 11.15
CA ILE A 154 19.48 -37.17 10.34
C ILE A 154 19.78 -35.98 11.26
N THR A 155 21.05 -35.64 11.38
CA THR A 155 21.51 -34.45 12.14
C THR A 155 21.84 -33.30 11.17
N GLY A 156 22.04 -32.09 11.71
CA GLY A 156 22.42 -30.93 10.90
C GLY A 156 21.26 -30.21 10.21
N ILE A 157 20.00 -30.58 10.47
CA ILE A 157 18.83 -29.80 10.08
C ILE A 157 18.44 -28.88 11.24
N ARG A 158 18.28 -27.60 10.95
CA ARG A 158 17.90 -26.56 11.92
C ARG A 158 16.54 -26.01 11.56
N ILE A 159 15.61 -26.09 12.48
CA ILE A 159 14.23 -25.61 12.37
C ILE A 159 14.13 -24.38 13.27
N ASN A 160 14.36 -23.22 12.70
CA ASN A 160 14.35 -21.96 13.45
C ASN A 160 12.95 -21.35 13.40
N GLN A 161 12.43 -20.99 14.57
CA GLN A 161 11.19 -20.22 14.63
C GLN A 161 11.39 -18.87 13.95
N ASP A 162 10.40 -18.46 13.18
CA ASP A 162 10.37 -17.23 12.40
C ASP A 162 8.97 -16.63 12.47
N SER A 163 8.79 -15.40 12.02
CA SER A 163 7.50 -14.72 12.00
C SER A 163 7.24 -14.20 10.60
N LYS A 164 6.01 -14.40 10.11
CA LYS A 164 5.56 -13.83 8.84
C LYS A 164 4.39 -12.89 9.06
N ARG A 165 4.29 -11.87 8.24
CA ARG A 165 3.11 -11.03 8.19
C ARG A 165 1.93 -11.83 7.64
N TRP A 166 0.77 -11.66 8.24
CA TRP A 166 -0.46 -12.34 7.90
C TRP A 166 -1.62 -11.35 7.79
N TYR A 167 -2.38 -11.44 6.72
CA TYR A 167 -3.55 -10.61 6.43
C TYR A 167 -4.78 -11.51 6.44
N PRO A 168 -5.54 -11.55 7.57
CA PRO A 168 -6.64 -12.51 7.76
C PRO A 168 -7.74 -12.40 6.70
N GLU A 169 -8.02 -11.18 6.25
CA GLU A 169 -9.10 -10.87 5.31
C GLU A 169 -8.68 -10.99 3.82
N GLY A 170 -7.47 -11.51 3.54
CA GLY A 170 -7.01 -11.75 2.16
C GLY A 170 -6.94 -10.48 1.32
N GLU A 171 -7.73 -10.41 0.24
CA GLU A 171 -7.73 -9.31 -0.72
C GLU A 171 -8.30 -7.99 -0.17
N PHE A 172 -8.99 -8.06 0.98
CA PHE A 172 -9.64 -6.91 1.62
C PHE A 172 -8.64 -5.78 1.91
N LEU A 173 -8.96 -4.59 1.45
CA LEU A 173 -8.17 -3.36 1.66
C LEU A 173 -6.69 -3.48 1.19
N ALA A 174 -6.38 -4.42 0.30
CA ALA A 174 -5.02 -4.80 -0.07
C ALA A 174 -4.17 -3.63 -0.58
N SER A 175 -4.73 -2.77 -1.43
CA SER A 175 -4.01 -1.63 -2.01
C SER A 175 -3.69 -0.53 -0.99
N VAL A 176 -4.37 -0.51 0.16
CA VAL A 176 -4.14 0.40 1.28
C VAL A 176 -3.17 -0.21 2.28
N LEU A 177 -3.43 -1.44 2.73
CA LEU A 177 -2.53 -2.14 3.66
C LEU A 177 -1.14 -2.32 3.06
N GLY A 178 -1.07 -2.76 1.82
CA GLY A 178 0.18 -3.17 1.21
C GLY A 178 0.64 -4.53 1.74
N PHE A 179 1.94 -4.80 1.66
CA PHE A 179 2.53 -6.06 2.12
C PHE A 179 3.99 -5.88 2.55
N THR A 180 4.53 -6.90 3.21
CA THR A 180 5.93 -6.95 3.64
C THR A 180 6.76 -7.92 2.79
N ASN A 181 8.08 -7.71 2.76
CA ASN A 181 9.04 -8.65 2.17
C ASN A 181 9.35 -9.81 3.13
N VAL A 182 10.33 -10.65 2.74
CA VAL A 182 10.81 -11.77 3.57
C VAL A 182 11.50 -11.34 4.87
N ASP A 183 11.93 -10.11 5.00
CA ASP A 183 12.55 -9.55 6.21
C ASP A 183 11.54 -8.79 7.09
N ASN A 184 10.24 -8.96 6.84
CA ASN A 184 9.14 -8.20 7.46
C ASN A 184 9.22 -6.67 7.28
N ALA A 185 10.00 -6.18 6.31
CA ALA A 185 10.01 -4.77 5.95
C ALA A 185 8.86 -4.45 4.99
N GLY A 186 8.19 -3.32 5.19
CA GLY A 186 7.09 -2.87 4.34
C GLY A 186 7.53 -2.55 2.91
N VAL A 187 6.76 -3.01 1.92
CA VAL A 187 7.06 -2.81 0.47
C VAL A 187 6.09 -1.82 -0.17
N SER A 188 4.84 -1.81 0.24
CA SER A 188 3.80 -0.93 -0.30
C SER A 188 2.78 -0.55 0.78
N GLY A 189 1.87 0.35 0.46
CA GLY A 189 0.75 0.75 1.32
C GLY A 189 1.18 1.29 2.70
N LEU A 190 0.32 1.11 3.69
CA LEU A 190 0.58 1.50 5.08
C LEU A 190 1.77 0.74 5.68
N GLU A 191 1.98 -0.52 5.28
CA GLU A 191 3.15 -1.30 5.70
C GLU A 191 4.47 -0.59 5.36
N LEU A 192 4.56 0.07 4.19
CA LEU A 192 5.71 0.87 3.81
C LEU A 192 5.71 2.24 4.50
N LYS A 193 4.57 2.93 4.50
CA LYS A 193 4.47 4.30 5.03
C LYS A 193 4.80 4.38 6.51
N TYR A 194 4.32 3.41 7.28
CA TYR A 194 4.52 3.31 8.73
C TYR A 194 5.55 2.24 9.11
N ASN A 195 6.48 1.90 8.19
CA ASN A 195 7.44 0.85 8.44
C ASN A 195 8.21 1.02 9.76
N ASP A 196 8.70 2.23 10.03
CA ASP A 196 9.50 2.54 11.23
C ASP A 196 8.68 2.44 12.54
N VAL A 197 7.36 2.69 12.45
CA VAL A 197 6.42 2.58 13.57
C VAL A 197 6.06 1.13 13.83
N LEU A 198 5.74 0.40 12.76
CA LEU A 198 5.31 -0.99 12.81
C LEU A 198 6.46 -1.95 13.15
N THR A 199 7.70 -1.65 12.74
CA THR A 199 8.85 -2.51 12.99
C THR A 199 9.28 -2.38 14.45
N GLY A 200 9.30 -3.52 15.17
CA GLY A 200 9.80 -3.59 16.53
C GLY A 200 11.33 -3.57 16.60
N GLN A 201 11.85 -3.70 17.79
CA GLN A 201 13.30 -3.86 18.04
C GLN A 201 13.62 -5.32 18.33
N ASN A 202 14.44 -5.92 17.47
CA ASN A 202 14.84 -7.31 17.65
C ASN A 202 15.55 -7.52 18.98
N GLY A 203 15.23 -8.64 19.60
CA GLY A 203 15.98 -9.18 20.75
C GLY A 203 17.27 -9.86 20.30
N VAL A 204 18.14 -10.10 21.24
CA VAL A 204 19.39 -10.84 21.02
C VAL A 204 19.55 -11.82 22.17
N VAL A 205 19.71 -13.10 21.87
CA VAL A 205 20.12 -14.13 22.83
C VAL A 205 21.60 -14.43 22.58
N LEU A 206 22.42 -14.12 23.58
CA LEU A 206 23.84 -14.45 23.60
C LEU A 206 24.01 -15.84 24.19
N THR A 207 24.30 -16.82 23.35
CA THR A 207 24.52 -18.20 23.78
C THR A 207 26.00 -18.55 23.66
N ALA A 208 26.63 -19.06 24.73
CA ALA A 208 28.00 -19.53 24.63
C ALA A 208 28.08 -20.91 23.95
N VAL A 209 28.92 -20.98 22.93
CA VAL A 209 29.18 -22.20 22.16
C VAL A 209 30.65 -22.61 22.30
N ASN A 210 30.92 -23.93 22.29
CA ASN A 210 32.30 -24.43 22.24
C ASN A 210 32.91 -24.24 20.83
N ALA A 211 34.19 -24.57 20.68
CA ALA A 211 34.89 -24.49 19.37
C ALA A 211 34.28 -25.35 18.27
N TRP A 212 33.36 -26.25 18.58
CA TRP A 212 32.63 -27.15 17.68
C TRP A 212 31.23 -26.64 17.38
N GLY A 213 30.78 -25.51 18.00
CA GLY A 213 29.47 -24.93 17.79
C GLY A 213 28.34 -25.50 18.70
N TYR A 214 28.66 -26.38 19.67
CA TYR A 214 27.67 -26.89 20.62
C TYR A 214 27.49 -25.94 21.80
N THR A 215 26.23 -25.76 22.23
CA THR A 215 25.86 -24.94 23.39
C THR A 215 26.49 -25.51 24.64
N LEU A 216 27.11 -24.66 25.48
CA LEU A 216 27.69 -25.05 26.76
C LEU A 216 26.60 -24.96 27.84
N GLU A 217 26.32 -26.06 28.56
CA GLU A 217 25.24 -26.19 29.57
C GLU A 217 25.36 -25.25 30.79
N GLN A 218 26.44 -24.52 30.95
CA GLN A 218 26.70 -23.61 32.10
C GLN A 218 27.05 -22.19 31.68
N SER A 219 26.48 -21.69 30.60
CA SER A 219 26.92 -20.45 30.02
C SER A 219 26.01 -19.27 30.31
N TYR A 220 26.65 -18.09 30.39
CA TYR A 220 26.03 -16.80 30.46
C TYR A 220 25.03 -16.65 29.31
N GLU A 221 23.75 -16.68 29.64
CA GLU A 221 22.67 -16.33 28.74
C GLU A 221 22.27 -14.88 29.07
N THR A 222 22.62 -13.96 28.20
CA THR A 222 22.13 -12.58 28.30
C THR A 222 21.09 -12.41 27.24
N GLU A 223 19.84 -12.31 27.66
CA GLU A 223 18.70 -12.10 26.79
C GLU A 223 18.37 -10.61 26.75
N LYS A 224 18.40 -10.01 25.55
CA LYS A 224 17.72 -8.75 25.30
C LYS A 224 16.35 -9.10 24.71
N VAL A 225 15.30 -8.91 25.50
CA VAL A 225 13.93 -9.20 25.08
C VAL A 225 13.57 -8.35 23.86
N PRO A 226 12.97 -8.93 22.80
CA PRO A 226 12.47 -8.16 21.67
C PRO A 226 11.36 -7.20 22.11
N LEU A 227 11.32 -6.00 21.54
CA LEU A 227 10.25 -5.04 21.75
C LEU A 227 9.36 -5.03 20.50
N GLU A 228 8.09 -5.38 20.69
CA GLU A 228 7.09 -5.35 19.63
C GLU A 228 6.96 -3.95 19.02
N GLY A 229 6.62 -3.88 17.72
CA GLY A 229 6.31 -2.64 17.04
C GLY A 229 4.97 -2.05 17.50
N SER A 230 4.82 -0.75 17.34
CA SER A 230 3.55 -0.05 17.60
C SER A 230 2.50 -0.44 16.56
N GLY A 231 1.25 -0.65 17.00
CA GLY A 231 0.12 -0.97 16.13
C GLY A 231 -0.49 0.27 15.48
N LEU A 232 -1.36 0.07 14.52
CA LEU A 232 -2.16 1.12 13.88
C LEU A 232 -3.66 0.81 14.04
N ARG A 233 -4.45 1.86 14.32
CA ARG A 233 -5.89 1.85 14.12
C ARG A 233 -6.22 2.76 12.95
N LEU A 234 -7.00 2.26 12.00
CA LEU A 234 -7.37 3.01 10.81
C LEU A 234 -8.66 3.80 11.03
N THR A 235 -8.92 4.77 10.14
CA THR A 235 -10.23 5.40 9.97
C THR A 235 -11.18 4.54 9.15
N VAL A 236 -10.64 3.58 8.41
CA VAL A 236 -11.41 2.64 7.58
C VAL A 236 -12.29 1.78 8.47
N ASP A 237 -13.59 1.80 8.18
CA ASP A 237 -14.60 0.95 8.80
C ASP A 237 -14.78 -0.32 7.95
N ALA A 238 -14.64 -1.50 8.55
CA ALA A 238 -14.66 -2.75 7.80
C ALA A 238 -15.98 -2.98 7.08
N ASN A 239 -17.11 -2.58 7.67
CA ASN A 239 -18.42 -2.74 7.02
C ASN A 239 -18.56 -1.83 5.80
N ILE A 240 -18.16 -0.54 5.92
CA ILE A 240 -18.23 0.41 4.79
C ILE A 240 -17.27 -0.04 3.68
N GLN A 241 -16.10 -0.57 4.04
CA GLN A 241 -15.15 -1.12 3.07
C GLN A 241 -15.74 -2.32 2.33
N HIS A 242 -16.41 -3.25 3.03
CA HIS A 242 -17.10 -4.37 2.38
C HIS A 242 -18.21 -3.92 1.44
N TYR A 243 -19.01 -2.91 1.83
CA TYR A 243 -20.03 -2.35 0.94
C TYR A 243 -19.40 -1.81 -0.34
N LEU A 244 -18.30 -1.06 -0.20
CA LEU A 244 -17.61 -0.49 -1.35
C LEU A 244 -17.00 -1.57 -2.26
N GLU A 245 -16.28 -2.55 -1.70
CA GLU A 245 -15.62 -3.61 -2.47
C GLU A 245 -16.65 -4.48 -3.22
N ASN A 246 -17.70 -4.91 -2.56
CA ASN A 246 -18.76 -5.71 -3.16
C ASN A 246 -19.44 -4.98 -4.33
N ALA A 247 -19.78 -3.70 -4.14
CA ALA A 247 -20.42 -2.89 -5.17
C ALA A 247 -19.48 -2.63 -6.36
N LEU A 248 -18.17 -2.40 -6.11
CA LEU A 248 -17.19 -2.23 -7.17
C LEU A 248 -16.94 -3.54 -7.92
N ASP A 249 -16.80 -4.66 -7.23
CA ASP A 249 -16.61 -5.97 -7.85
C ASP A 249 -17.77 -6.36 -8.75
N TYR A 250 -19.00 -6.08 -8.29
CA TYR A 250 -20.18 -6.25 -9.13
C TYR A 250 -20.12 -5.36 -10.37
N ALA A 251 -19.84 -4.07 -10.21
CA ALA A 251 -19.77 -3.13 -11.31
C ALA A 251 -18.65 -3.47 -12.33
N VAL A 252 -17.49 -3.92 -11.86
CA VAL A 252 -16.37 -4.35 -12.74
C VAL A 252 -16.77 -5.54 -13.59
N LYS A 253 -17.46 -6.52 -13.00
CA LYS A 253 -17.94 -7.72 -13.70
C LYS A 253 -19.06 -7.39 -14.69
N GLU A 254 -20.07 -6.64 -14.22
CA GLU A 254 -21.26 -6.28 -15.02
C GLU A 254 -20.91 -5.39 -16.21
N HIS A 255 -20.00 -4.45 -16.02
CA HIS A 255 -19.64 -3.47 -17.05
C HIS A 255 -18.31 -3.77 -17.76
N HIS A 256 -17.74 -4.95 -17.53
CA HIS A 256 -16.49 -5.40 -18.16
C HIS A 256 -15.39 -4.34 -18.12
N VAL A 257 -15.12 -3.80 -16.94
CA VAL A 257 -14.12 -2.73 -16.75
C VAL A 257 -12.71 -3.25 -17.02
N ALA A 258 -12.03 -2.70 -18.02
CA ALA A 258 -10.75 -3.23 -18.48
C ALA A 258 -9.54 -2.69 -17.70
N ALA A 259 -9.62 -1.47 -17.15
CA ALA A 259 -8.46 -0.78 -16.58
C ALA A 259 -8.61 -0.44 -15.09
N ARG A 260 -9.17 -1.33 -14.29
CA ARG A 260 -9.40 -1.22 -12.85
C ARG A 260 -10.37 -0.09 -12.43
N ALA A 261 -11.23 -0.39 -11.49
CA ALA A 261 -12.12 0.59 -10.86
C ALA A 261 -11.49 1.18 -9.59
N VAL A 262 -11.96 2.36 -9.20
CA VAL A 262 -11.60 3.05 -7.96
C VAL A 262 -12.86 3.45 -7.22
N GLY A 263 -12.88 3.23 -5.90
CA GLY A 263 -13.89 3.75 -4.99
C GLY A 263 -13.25 4.39 -3.77
N ILE A 264 -13.81 5.52 -3.31
CA ILE A 264 -13.39 6.22 -2.11
C ILE A 264 -14.64 6.66 -1.34
N VAL A 265 -14.71 6.35 -0.05
CA VAL A 265 -15.71 6.89 0.88
C VAL A 265 -15.00 7.72 1.94
N MET A 266 -15.45 8.98 2.14
CA MET A 266 -14.82 9.91 3.08
C MET A 266 -15.86 10.55 3.99
N ASP A 267 -15.46 10.82 5.23
CA ASP A 267 -16.13 11.81 6.08
C ASP A 267 -15.75 13.21 5.58
N VAL A 268 -16.76 13.96 5.13
CA VAL A 268 -16.54 15.28 4.50
C VAL A 268 -16.06 16.35 5.48
N ASN A 269 -16.30 16.18 6.78
CA ASN A 269 -16.00 17.16 7.80
C ASN A 269 -14.61 17.00 8.42
N THR A 270 -14.11 15.78 8.47
CA THR A 270 -12.81 15.44 9.09
C THR A 270 -11.73 15.12 8.07
N GLY A 271 -12.11 14.69 6.87
CA GLY A 271 -11.17 14.17 5.88
C GLY A 271 -10.78 12.70 6.12
N ALA A 272 -11.38 12.03 7.11
CA ALA A 272 -11.15 10.61 7.38
C ALA A 272 -11.59 9.77 6.18
N VAL A 273 -10.72 8.88 5.71
CA VAL A 273 -11.05 7.91 4.66
C VAL A 273 -11.70 6.70 5.33
N LEU A 274 -13.01 6.51 5.10
CA LEU A 274 -13.81 5.44 5.71
C LEU A 274 -13.74 4.14 4.91
N ALA A 275 -13.51 4.23 3.61
CA ALA A 275 -13.26 3.11 2.73
C ALA A 275 -12.49 3.56 1.47
N MET A 276 -11.64 2.68 0.96
CA MET A 276 -10.89 2.92 -0.28
C MET A 276 -10.57 1.58 -0.95
N SER A 277 -10.96 1.44 -2.21
CA SER A 277 -10.68 0.22 -2.97
C SER A 277 -10.19 0.53 -4.39
N THR A 278 -9.37 -0.38 -4.90
CA THR A 278 -8.98 -0.46 -6.30
C THR A 278 -9.17 -1.90 -6.76
N THR A 279 -10.12 -2.13 -7.66
CA THR A 279 -10.56 -3.45 -8.10
C THR A 279 -10.19 -3.70 -9.58
N PRO A 280 -9.70 -4.91 -9.96
CA PRO A 280 -9.48 -6.08 -9.10
C PRO A 280 -8.33 -5.88 -8.09
N ALA A 281 -8.52 -6.46 -6.92
CA ALA A 281 -7.54 -6.46 -5.84
C ALA A 281 -6.51 -7.61 -5.98
N TYR A 282 -5.64 -7.78 -4.99
CA TYR A 282 -4.69 -8.91 -4.88
C TYR A 282 -4.61 -9.37 -3.42
N ASP A 283 -4.19 -10.62 -3.18
CA ASP A 283 -3.96 -11.10 -1.82
C ASP A 283 -2.56 -10.67 -1.32
N PRO A 284 -2.45 -9.85 -0.26
CA PRO A 284 -1.18 -9.45 0.33
C PRO A 284 -0.37 -10.61 0.91
N ASN A 285 -1.01 -11.75 1.19
CA ASN A 285 -0.31 -12.98 1.60
C ASN A 285 0.44 -13.63 0.42
N GLN A 286 0.00 -13.36 -0.83
CA GLN A 286 0.60 -13.88 -2.06
C GLN A 286 0.84 -12.77 -3.10
N PRO A 287 1.53 -11.68 -2.76
CA PRO A 287 1.55 -10.45 -3.57
C PRO A 287 2.19 -10.63 -4.96
N ARG A 288 2.94 -11.70 -5.15
CA ARG A 288 3.63 -11.99 -6.43
C ARG A 288 2.78 -12.74 -7.44
N VAL A 289 1.64 -13.28 -7.02
CA VAL A 289 0.66 -13.89 -7.92
C VAL A 289 -0.06 -12.78 -8.67
N ILE A 290 -0.22 -12.92 -9.98
CA ILE A 290 -1.00 -11.95 -10.78
C ILE A 290 -2.47 -12.37 -10.69
N TYR A 291 -3.30 -11.53 -10.09
CA TYR A 291 -4.73 -11.79 -9.89
C TYR A 291 -5.57 -11.43 -11.12
N ASP A 292 -5.20 -10.38 -11.83
CA ASP A 292 -5.87 -10.04 -13.09
C ASP A 292 -5.64 -11.10 -14.16
N ALA A 293 -6.73 -11.72 -14.64
CA ALA A 293 -6.67 -12.84 -15.57
C ALA A 293 -6.11 -12.44 -16.96
N ALA A 294 -6.40 -11.22 -17.41
CA ALA A 294 -5.92 -10.72 -18.69
C ALA A 294 -4.42 -10.42 -18.64
N ALA A 295 -3.96 -9.77 -17.57
CA ALA A 295 -2.55 -9.51 -17.33
C ALA A 295 -1.76 -10.82 -17.16
N ARG A 296 -2.30 -11.80 -16.43
CA ARG A 296 -1.70 -13.13 -16.29
C ARG A 296 -1.53 -13.81 -17.64
N LYS A 297 -2.60 -13.85 -18.45
CA LYS A 297 -2.56 -14.43 -19.79
C LYS A 297 -1.53 -13.75 -20.69
N ALA A 298 -1.43 -12.42 -20.63
CA ALA A 298 -0.44 -11.65 -21.39
C ALA A 298 1.00 -12.01 -20.96
N VAL A 299 1.27 -12.12 -19.67
CA VAL A 299 2.58 -12.52 -19.11
C VAL A 299 2.94 -13.96 -19.52
N ASP A 300 1.98 -14.89 -19.43
CA ASP A 300 2.23 -16.31 -19.73
C ASP A 300 2.42 -16.59 -21.23
N ALA A 301 2.00 -15.68 -22.10
CA ALA A 301 2.26 -15.76 -23.55
C ALA A 301 3.71 -15.39 -23.93
N LEU A 302 4.48 -14.81 -23.00
CA LEU A 302 5.86 -14.36 -23.22
C LEU A 302 6.87 -15.34 -22.64
N THR A 303 8.14 -15.23 -23.09
CA THR A 303 9.25 -16.08 -22.61
C THR A 303 10.50 -15.25 -22.33
N GLY A 304 11.47 -15.83 -21.61
CA GLY A 304 12.76 -15.21 -21.37
C GLY A 304 12.68 -13.85 -20.65
N SER A 305 13.47 -12.89 -21.10
CA SER A 305 13.56 -11.55 -20.50
C SER A 305 12.27 -10.72 -20.67
N GLU A 306 11.54 -10.92 -21.76
CA GLU A 306 10.27 -10.22 -22.00
C GLU A 306 9.20 -10.64 -20.98
N ARG A 307 9.10 -11.94 -20.69
CA ARG A 307 8.22 -12.46 -19.64
C ARG A 307 8.58 -11.87 -18.27
N ALA A 308 9.88 -11.82 -17.94
CA ALA A 308 10.33 -11.28 -16.67
C ALA A 308 9.95 -9.78 -16.50
N ALA A 309 10.16 -8.97 -17.55
CA ALA A 309 9.80 -7.56 -17.56
C ALA A 309 8.27 -7.36 -17.46
N ALA A 310 7.49 -8.12 -18.23
CA ALA A 310 6.03 -8.06 -18.20
C ALA A 310 5.47 -8.50 -16.84
N LEU A 311 6.03 -9.54 -16.22
CA LEU A 311 5.67 -9.98 -14.87
C LEU A 311 5.92 -8.90 -13.83
N GLN A 312 7.11 -8.28 -13.86
CA GLN A 312 7.44 -7.19 -12.96
C GLN A 312 6.48 -6.00 -13.11
N LEU A 313 6.17 -5.61 -14.34
CA LEU A 313 5.23 -4.52 -14.61
C LEU A 313 3.82 -4.86 -14.09
N ALA A 314 3.32 -6.07 -14.35
CA ALA A 314 2.01 -6.51 -13.88
C ALA A 314 1.92 -6.51 -12.34
N GLN A 315 2.97 -6.98 -11.66
CA GLN A 315 3.08 -6.94 -10.20
C GLN A 315 3.07 -5.50 -9.66
N GLN A 316 3.89 -4.62 -10.22
CA GLN A 316 3.92 -3.21 -9.82
C GLN A 316 2.58 -2.52 -10.05
N THR A 317 1.86 -2.86 -11.13
CA THR A 317 0.54 -2.31 -11.43
C THR A 317 -0.50 -2.76 -10.42
N GLN A 318 -0.53 -4.05 -10.03
CA GLN A 318 -1.51 -4.54 -9.05
C GLN A 318 -1.25 -4.03 -7.63
N TRP A 319 0.03 -3.80 -7.23
CA TRP A 319 0.38 -3.30 -5.90
C TRP A 319 0.07 -1.81 -5.71
N ARG A 320 -0.04 -1.08 -6.82
CA ARG A 320 -0.25 0.36 -6.79
C ARG A 320 -1.67 0.72 -6.38
N ASN A 321 -1.81 1.63 -5.41
CA ASN A 321 -3.09 2.22 -5.06
C ASN A 321 -3.49 3.27 -6.09
N LYS A 322 -4.36 2.90 -7.04
CA LYS A 322 -4.79 3.77 -8.14
C LYS A 322 -5.48 5.04 -7.65
N ALA A 323 -6.20 4.97 -6.52
CA ALA A 323 -6.92 6.10 -5.94
C ALA A 323 -6.00 7.28 -5.59
N VAL A 324 -4.77 6.98 -5.19
CA VAL A 324 -3.77 7.97 -4.73
C VAL A 324 -2.72 8.25 -5.78
N SER A 325 -2.23 7.22 -6.48
CA SER A 325 -1.03 7.33 -7.34
C SER A 325 -1.31 7.66 -8.80
N ASP A 326 -2.53 7.41 -9.29
CA ASP A 326 -2.86 7.64 -10.70
C ASP A 326 -3.50 8.99 -10.91
N LEU A 327 -3.09 9.66 -12.00
CA LEU A 327 -3.67 10.92 -12.44
C LEU A 327 -4.66 10.67 -13.58
N TYR A 328 -5.83 11.28 -13.51
CA TYR A 328 -6.85 11.20 -14.54
C TYR A 328 -7.45 12.57 -14.86
N GLU A 329 -8.09 12.70 -15.98
CA GLU A 329 -8.92 13.87 -16.30
C GLU A 329 -10.29 13.71 -15.61
N PRO A 330 -10.66 14.58 -14.63
CA PRO A 330 -11.88 14.37 -13.83
C PRO A 330 -13.17 14.57 -14.64
N GLY A 331 -13.08 15.14 -15.83
CA GLY A 331 -14.23 15.40 -16.68
C GLY A 331 -15.28 16.27 -15.96
N SER A 332 -16.55 15.99 -16.23
CA SER A 332 -17.65 16.83 -15.75
C SER A 332 -17.82 16.87 -14.22
N VAL A 333 -17.16 16.01 -13.44
CA VAL A 333 -17.13 16.14 -11.97
C VAL A 333 -16.41 17.44 -11.57
N PHE A 334 -15.40 17.84 -12.32
CA PHE A 334 -14.65 19.08 -12.10
C PHE A 334 -15.50 20.36 -12.22
N LYS A 335 -16.66 20.28 -12.89
CA LYS A 335 -17.61 21.40 -12.98
C LYS A 335 -18.08 21.88 -11.61
N LEU A 336 -18.05 21.01 -10.57
CA LEU A 336 -18.30 21.40 -9.19
C LEU A 336 -17.28 22.45 -8.70
N ILE A 337 -16.00 22.22 -9.02
CA ILE A 337 -14.92 23.14 -8.64
C ILE A 337 -15.02 24.47 -9.41
N THR A 338 -15.23 24.40 -10.72
CA THR A 338 -15.41 25.61 -11.56
C THR A 338 -16.61 26.42 -11.13
N CYS A 339 -17.74 25.75 -10.80
CA CYS A 339 -18.96 26.40 -10.33
C CYS A 339 -18.76 27.06 -8.98
N ALA A 340 -18.19 26.36 -8.00
CA ALA A 340 -17.89 26.87 -6.68
C ALA A 340 -16.97 28.10 -6.74
N ALA A 341 -15.90 28.03 -7.55
CA ALA A 341 -14.97 29.13 -7.78
C ALA A 341 -15.67 30.37 -8.36
N ALA A 342 -16.50 30.15 -9.40
CA ALA A 342 -17.19 31.25 -10.07
C ALA A 342 -18.27 31.92 -9.19
N LEU A 343 -18.96 31.14 -8.37
CA LEU A 343 -19.91 31.65 -7.37
C LEU A 343 -19.19 32.44 -6.26
N ASP A 344 -18.14 31.87 -5.70
CA ASP A 344 -17.39 32.46 -4.58
C ASP A 344 -16.70 33.76 -4.94
N ALA A 345 -16.15 33.83 -6.19
CA ALA A 345 -15.57 35.04 -6.75
C ALA A 345 -16.61 36.10 -7.15
N GLY A 346 -17.92 35.78 -7.07
CA GLY A 346 -18.99 36.68 -7.53
C GLY A 346 -19.04 36.88 -9.04
N ALA A 347 -18.33 36.07 -9.83
CA ALA A 347 -18.34 36.12 -11.30
C ALA A 347 -19.70 35.71 -11.87
N VAL A 348 -20.41 34.81 -11.18
CA VAL A 348 -21.77 34.37 -11.51
C VAL A 348 -22.61 34.21 -10.24
N SER A 349 -23.94 34.13 -10.39
CA SER A 349 -24.89 33.66 -9.38
C SER A 349 -25.61 32.40 -9.88
N LYS A 350 -26.30 31.67 -9.00
CA LYS A 350 -27.06 30.46 -9.39
C LYS A 350 -28.11 30.74 -10.48
N ASN A 351 -28.58 31.99 -10.58
CA ASN A 351 -29.57 32.45 -11.55
C ASN A 351 -28.97 33.11 -12.81
N SER A 352 -27.66 33.30 -12.89
CA SER A 352 -27.01 33.81 -14.09
C SER A 352 -27.30 32.86 -15.26
N THR A 353 -27.65 33.43 -16.44
CA THR A 353 -28.04 32.65 -17.61
C THR A 353 -26.96 32.59 -18.67
N PHE A 354 -26.88 31.43 -19.33
CA PHE A 354 -25.95 31.12 -20.39
C PHE A 354 -26.68 30.44 -21.56
N TYR A 355 -26.23 30.66 -22.78
CA TYR A 355 -26.82 30.06 -23.97
C TYR A 355 -25.96 28.91 -24.49
N CYS A 356 -26.59 27.78 -24.76
CA CYS A 356 -25.98 26.58 -25.35
C CYS A 356 -26.62 26.27 -26.70
N GLY A 357 -25.89 26.55 -27.76
CA GLY A 357 -26.27 26.28 -29.14
C GLY A 357 -25.71 24.95 -29.65
N GLU A 358 -25.45 24.87 -30.95
CA GLU A 358 -24.82 23.71 -31.60
C GLU A 358 -23.37 23.54 -31.16
N SER A 359 -22.63 24.65 -31.14
CA SER A 359 -21.22 24.71 -30.74
C SER A 359 -20.88 26.10 -30.23
N ILE A 360 -19.78 26.20 -29.50
CA ILE A 360 -19.13 27.44 -29.13
C ILE A 360 -17.70 27.43 -29.70
N SER A 361 -17.29 28.56 -30.34
CA SER A 361 -15.92 28.71 -30.84
C SER A 361 -15.11 29.60 -29.89
N VAL A 362 -13.94 29.10 -29.46
CA VAL A 362 -12.99 29.83 -28.60
C VAL A 362 -11.65 29.85 -29.32
N ALA A 363 -11.17 31.04 -29.72
CA ALA A 363 -9.91 31.23 -30.43
C ALA A 363 -9.71 30.27 -31.62
N GLY A 364 -10.79 30.03 -32.40
CA GLY A 364 -10.78 29.14 -33.55
C GLY A 364 -11.07 27.66 -33.27
N THR A 365 -10.98 27.21 -32.02
CA THR A 365 -11.33 25.84 -31.60
C THR A 365 -12.82 25.72 -31.31
N ARG A 366 -13.46 24.69 -31.89
CA ARG A 366 -14.90 24.45 -31.73
C ARG A 366 -15.16 23.41 -30.65
N PHE A 367 -16.05 23.75 -29.73
CA PHE A 367 -16.47 22.86 -28.61
C PHE A 367 -17.95 22.53 -28.71
N HIS A 368 -18.32 21.31 -28.34
CA HIS A 368 -19.67 20.79 -28.32
C HIS A 368 -20.04 20.25 -26.93
N CYS A 369 -21.32 20.19 -26.65
CA CYS A 369 -21.82 19.38 -25.55
C CYS A 369 -21.79 17.89 -25.92
N ALA A 370 -21.87 17.01 -24.93
CA ALA A 370 -21.99 15.58 -25.13
C ALA A 370 -23.19 15.29 -26.06
N ASN A 371 -23.01 14.36 -27.01
CA ASN A 371 -24.02 13.97 -27.99
C ASN A 371 -24.60 15.16 -28.77
N HIS A 372 -23.80 16.23 -28.96
CA HIS A 372 -24.19 17.46 -29.67
C HIS A 372 -25.51 18.07 -29.17
N LYS A 373 -25.89 17.84 -27.90
CA LYS A 373 -27.11 18.39 -27.30
C LYS A 373 -27.10 19.92 -27.31
N ARG A 374 -28.26 20.52 -27.61
CA ARG A 374 -28.51 21.96 -27.55
C ARG A 374 -29.46 22.25 -26.40
N HIS A 375 -28.97 22.90 -25.35
CA HIS A 375 -29.76 23.15 -24.16
C HIS A 375 -30.51 24.49 -24.16
N GLY A 376 -30.21 25.38 -25.12
CA GLY A 376 -30.80 26.71 -25.18
C GLY A 376 -30.32 27.63 -24.06
N SER A 377 -31.17 28.54 -23.61
CA SER A 377 -30.89 29.42 -22.48
C SER A 377 -31.15 28.65 -21.16
N GLN A 378 -30.17 28.64 -20.26
CA GLN A 378 -30.27 27.91 -18.99
C GLN A 378 -29.52 28.68 -17.89
N THR A 379 -30.00 28.52 -16.65
CA THR A 379 -29.31 29.06 -15.46
C THR A 379 -28.03 28.28 -15.18
N VAL A 380 -27.16 28.78 -14.25
CA VAL A 380 -25.98 28.02 -13.78
C VAL A 380 -26.40 26.68 -13.16
N THR A 381 -27.50 26.64 -12.38
CA THR A 381 -28.05 25.41 -11.82
C THR A 381 -28.43 24.43 -12.92
N GLN A 382 -29.22 24.84 -13.89
CA GLN A 382 -29.60 24.00 -15.03
C GLN A 382 -28.40 23.57 -15.89
N ALA A 383 -27.39 24.44 -16.02
CA ALA A 383 -26.13 24.08 -16.70
C ALA A 383 -25.37 22.97 -15.98
N LEU A 384 -25.42 22.92 -14.64
CA LEU A 384 -24.82 21.86 -13.85
C LEU A 384 -25.64 20.56 -13.94
N GLU A 385 -27.00 20.64 -13.87
CA GLU A 385 -27.94 19.52 -14.06
C GLU A 385 -27.72 18.84 -15.42
N ASN A 386 -27.68 19.64 -16.50
CA ASN A 386 -27.49 19.19 -17.87
C ASN A 386 -26.03 18.85 -18.19
N SER A 387 -25.10 19.08 -17.28
CA SER A 387 -23.66 18.93 -17.51
C SER A 387 -23.16 19.68 -18.75
N CYS A 388 -23.67 20.89 -19.02
CA CYS A 388 -23.47 21.63 -20.27
C CYS A 388 -22.05 22.17 -20.42
N ASN A 389 -21.25 21.66 -21.36
CA ASN A 389 -19.88 22.10 -21.61
C ASN A 389 -19.84 23.58 -22.03
N GLN A 390 -20.73 24.00 -22.96
CA GLN A 390 -20.71 25.36 -23.50
C GLN A 390 -20.99 26.41 -22.41
N SER A 391 -21.91 26.12 -21.47
CA SER A 391 -22.15 27.03 -20.35
C SER A 391 -20.94 27.10 -19.40
N PHE A 392 -20.28 25.98 -19.14
CA PHE A 392 -19.09 25.98 -18.28
C PHE A 392 -17.88 26.65 -18.92
N ILE A 393 -17.73 26.60 -20.25
CA ILE A 393 -16.75 27.41 -21.00
C ILE A 393 -17.01 28.91 -20.76
N GLN A 394 -18.28 29.34 -20.85
CA GLN A 394 -18.66 30.74 -20.62
C GLN A 394 -18.50 31.15 -19.16
N ILE A 395 -18.80 30.25 -18.18
CA ILE A 395 -18.57 30.45 -16.73
C ILE A 395 -17.07 30.61 -16.46
N GLY A 396 -16.23 29.72 -16.99
CA GLY A 396 -14.77 29.80 -16.87
C GLY A 396 -14.19 31.08 -17.48
N ALA A 397 -14.71 31.51 -18.64
CA ALA A 397 -14.32 32.77 -19.24
C ALA A 397 -14.71 34.00 -18.41
N ARG A 398 -15.88 33.98 -17.72
CA ARG A 398 -16.28 35.05 -16.77
C ARG A 398 -15.44 35.05 -15.52
N LEU A 399 -15.04 33.87 -14.98
CA LEU A 399 -14.14 33.76 -13.85
C LEU A 399 -12.75 34.31 -14.18
N GLY A 400 -12.27 34.06 -15.39
CA GLY A 400 -10.94 34.46 -15.85
C GLY A 400 -9.85 33.47 -15.43
N LYS A 401 -8.76 33.45 -16.18
CA LYS A 401 -7.70 32.44 -16.01
C LYS A 401 -6.91 32.59 -14.71
N GLU A 402 -6.71 33.84 -14.25
CA GLU A 402 -6.01 34.12 -13.00
C GLU A 402 -6.79 33.53 -11.82
N ALA A 403 -8.06 33.93 -11.64
CA ALA A 403 -8.91 33.42 -10.58
C ALA A 403 -9.15 31.91 -10.70
N PHE A 404 -9.32 31.37 -11.91
CA PHE A 404 -9.42 29.94 -12.14
C PHE A 404 -8.19 29.18 -11.59
N CYS A 405 -6.98 29.67 -11.89
CA CYS A 405 -5.74 29.05 -11.41
C CYS A 405 -5.55 29.21 -9.89
N ASP A 406 -5.98 30.33 -9.31
CA ASP A 406 -5.91 30.59 -7.87
C ASP A 406 -6.86 29.63 -7.11
N TYR A 407 -8.10 29.45 -7.57
CA TYR A 407 -9.02 28.47 -6.97
C TYR A 407 -8.57 27.03 -7.20
N PHE A 408 -8.01 26.70 -8.37
CA PHE A 408 -7.42 25.39 -8.62
C PHE A 408 -6.33 25.07 -7.59
N ALA A 409 -5.48 26.05 -7.27
CA ALA A 409 -4.48 25.89 -6.20
C ALA A 409 -5.12 25.86 -4.80
N ALA A 410 -6.12 26.71 -4.53
CA ALA A 410 -6.81 26.77 -3.25
C ALA A 410 -7.50 25.45 -2.90
N PHE A 411 -8.12 24.79 -3.88
CA PHE A 411 -8.70 23.45 -3.72
C PHE A 411 -7.66 22.31 -3.57
N GLY A 412 -6.35 22.63 -3.52
CA GLY A 412 -5.29 21.68 -3.28
C GLY A 412 -4.86 20.87 -4.51
N LEU A 413 -5.31 21.23 -5.72
CA LEU A 413 -5.11 20.46 -6.95
C LEU A 413 -3.73 20.69 -7.62
N ARG A 414 -2.83 21.41 -6.96
CA ARG A 414 -1.44 21.69 -7.40
C ARG A 414 -0.37 21.08 -6.53
N GLU A 415 -0.77 20.42 -5.47
CA GLU A 415 0.12 19.87 -4.43
C GLU A 415 -0.44 18.56 -3.89
N PRO A 416 0.39 17.66 -3.36
CA PRO A 416 -0.08 16.44 -2.74
C PRO A 416 -1.14 16.70 -1.66
N THR A 417 -2.11 15.80 -1.55
CA THR A 417 -3.16 15.90 -0.52
C THR A 417 -2.60 15.74 0.88
N GLY A 418 -1.45 15.04 0.98
CA GLY A 418 -0.81 14.71 2.26
C GLY A 418 -1.45 13.49 2.93
N VAL A 419 -2.20 12.68 2.17
CA VAL A 419 -2.70 11.41 2.67
C VAL A 419 -1.55 10.52 3.13
N ASP A 420 -1.75 9.80 4.21
CA ASP A 420 -0.74 8.95 4.84
C ASP A 420 -0.51 7.61 4.10
N LEU A 421 -0.43 7.69 2.77
CA LEU A 421 -0.03 6.60 1.88
C LEU A 421 1.22 6.97 1.07
N PRO A 422 2.00 5.97 0.63
CA PRO A 422 3.13 6.22 -0.25
C PRO A 422 2.67 6.45 -1.70
N ALA A 423 3.60 6.94 -2.54
CA ALA A 423 3.46 7.07 -3.98
C ALA A 423 2.41 8.10 -4.45
N GLU A 424 2.04 9.05 -3.60
CA GLU A 424 1.26 10.20 -4.04
C GLU A 424 2.10 11.06 -5.02
N PRO A 425 1.58 11.44 -6.21
CA PRO A 425 2.30 12.26 -7.17
C PRO A 425 2.67 13.61 -6.57
N GLN A 426 3.91 14.02 -6.74
CA GLN A 426 4.39 15.31 -6.23
C GLN A 426 3.85 16.51 -7.03
N LYS A 427 3.34 16.28 -8.23
CA LYS A 427 2.77 17.29 -9.10
C LYS A 427 1.66 16.70 -9.95
N SER A 428 0.51 17.36 -9.92
CA SER A 428 -0.57 17.17 -10.89
C SER A 428 -0.22 17.84 -12.22
N LEU A 429 -0.85 17.42 -13.31
CA LEU A 429 -0.68 18.05 -14.63
C LEU A 429 -1.71 19.15 -14.79
N TYR A 430 -1.27 20.39 -14.79
CA TYR A 430 -2.14 21.56 -14.87
C TYR A 430 -1.47 22.72 -15.63
N TYR A 431 -2.29 23.67 -16.07
CA TYR A 431 -1.83 24.94 -16.66
C TYR A 431 -1.66 26.00 -15.57
N THR A 432 -0.56 26.74 -15.64
CA THR A 432 -0.37 27.98 -14.87
C THR A 432 -0.99 29.18 -15.62
N ALA A 433 -1.34 30.26 -14.94
CA ALA A 433 -2.02 31.39 -15.55
C ALA A 433 -1.24 32.03 -16.73
N ASP A 434 0.09 32.00 -16.68
CA ASP A 434 0.98 32.46 -17.75
C ASP A 434 0.94 31.56 -19.00
N ARG A 435 0.66 30.27 -18.85
CA ARG A 435 0.59 29.28 -19.93
C ARG A 435 -0.83 28.98 -20.39
N MET A 436 -1.83 29.43 -19.64
CA MET A 436 -3.24 29.21 -19.94
C MET A 436 -3.75 30.22 -20.95
N GLY A 437 -3.97 29.76 -22.17
CA GLY A 437 -4.69 30.50 -23.20
C GLY A 437 -6.21 30.33 -23.09
N PRO A 438 -7.00 31.00 -23.97
CA PRO A 438 -8.46 30.87 -23.95
C PRO A 438 -8.98 29.46 -24.23
N VAL A 439 -8.28 28.65 -25.03
CA VAL A 439 -8.65 27.26 -25.36
C VAL A 439 -8.42 26.35 -24.17
N GLU A 440 -7.27 26.50 -23.50
CA GLU A 440 -6.93 25.74 -22.32
C GLU A 440 -7.90 26.06 -21.17
N LEU A 441 -8.22 27.33 -20.92
CA LEU A 441 -9.22 27.72 -19.94
C LEU A 441 -10.59 27.11 -20.25
N ALA A 442 -10.99 27.15 -21.53
CA ALA A 442 -12.25 26.57 -21.96
C ALA A 442 -12.33 25.06 -21.67
N SER A 443 -11.28 24.29 -21.97
CA SER A 443 -11.25 22.84 -21.72
C SER A 443 -11.12 22.52 -20.24
N CYS A 444 -10.28 23.24 -19.50
CA CYS A 444 -10.13 23.06 -18.06
C CYS A 444 -11.43 23.36 -17.28
N ALA A 445 -12.22 24.36 -17.74
CA ALA A 445 -13.45 24.74 -17.08
C ALA A 445 -14.51 23.63 -16.99
N PHE A 446 -14.46 22.64 -17.90
CA PHE A 446 -15.34 21.46 -17.83
C PHE A 446 -14.59 20.15 -17.48
N GLY A 447 -13.31 20.25 -17.04
CA GLY A 447 -12.54 19.16 -16.43
C GLY A 447 -11.70 18.33 -17.39
N GLN A 448 -11.32 18.88 -18.56
CA GLN A 448 -10.32 18.28 -19.46
C GLN A 448 -9.01 19.08 -19.43
N SER A 449 -7.96 18.51 -20.01
CA SER A 449 -6.63 19.16 -20.14
C SER A 449 -5.90 19.41 -18.81
N SER A 450 -6.43 18.93 -17.68
CA SER A 450 -5.75 18.86 -16.40
C SER A 450 -5.89 17.45 -15.82
N LYS A 451 -4.82 16.88 -15.27
CA LYS A 451 -4.85 15.56 -14.63
C LYS A 451 -4.57 15.70 -13.15
N ILE A 452 -5.45 15.14 -12.35
CA ILE A 452 -5.39 15.11 -10.88
C ILE A 452 -5.63 13.69 -10.38
N SER A 453 -5.27 13.38 -9.13
CA SER A 453 -5.59 12.09 -8.53
C SER A 453 -7.06 12.00 -8.11
N TYR A 454 -7.55 10.77 -7.92
CA TYR A 454 -8.91 10.55 -7.43
C TYR A 454 -9.07 11.08 -6.00
N MET A 455 -8.01 10.99 -5.19
CA MET A 455 -7.99 11.52 -3.82
C MET A 455 -8.05 13.05 -3.81
N GLU A 456 -7.30 13.76 -4.69
CA GLU A 456 -7.39 15.21 -4.84
C GLU A 456 -8.82 15.62 -5.20
N MET A 457 -9.47 14.91 -6.13
CA MET A 457 -10.85 15.20 -6.53
C MET A 457 -11.84 14.99 -5.38
N ALA A 458 -11.72 13.89 -4.62
CA ALA A 458 -12.57 13.59 -3.48
C ALA A 458 -12.43 14.66 -2.39
N ALA A 459 -11.20 15.02 -2.01
CA ALA A 459 -10.92 16.05 -1.01
C ALA A 459 -11.44 17.43 -1.44
N ALA A 460 -11.30 17.79 -2.72
CA ALA A 460 -11.81 19.05 -3.28
C ALA A 460 -13.35 19.10 -3.23
N VAL A 461 -14.04 17.99 -3.55
CA VAL A 461 -15.51 17.95 -3.45
C VAL A 461 -15.98 17.96 -1.99
N CYS A 462 -15.26 17.34 -1.06
CA CYS A 462 -15.53 17.51 0.38
C CYS A 462 -15.53 19.02 0.75
N ALA A 463 -14.52 19.76 0.28
CA ALA A 463 -14.45 21.20 0.53
C ALA A 463 -15.61 22.00 -0.11
N VAL A 464 -16.15 21.53 -1.24
CA VAL A 464 -17.33 22.18 -1.85
C VAL A 464 -18.56 22.12 -0.94
N VAL A 465 -18.73 21.04 -0.15
CA VAL A 465 -19.98 20.78 0.59
C VAL A 465 -19.90 21.01 2.10
N ASN A 466 -18.70 21.05 2.70
CA ASN A 466 -18.48 21.11 4.15
C ASN A 466 -18.30 22.54 4.70
N GLY A 467 -18.81 23.56 4.00
CA GLY A 467 -18.60 24.96 4.36
C GLY A 467 -17.30 25.55 3.82
N GLY A 468 -16.66 24.92 2.86
CA GLY A 468 -15.48 25.43 2.15
C GLY A 468 -14.13 25.06 2.77
N ARG A 469 -14.07 24.12 3.68
CA ARG A 469 -12.85 23.68 4.39
C ARG A 469 -12.14 22.58 3.65
N LEU A 470 -10.92 22.81 3.16
CA LEU A 470 -10.07 21.76 2.60
C LEU A 470 -9.43 20.98 3.73
N MET A 471 -9.96 19.80 4.00
CA MET A 471 -9.41 18.87 4.99
C MET A 471 -8.29 18.03 4.38
N GLN A 472 -7.27 17.71 5.18
CA GLN A 472 -6.25 16.73 4.79
C GLN A 472 -6.82 15.32 4.92
N PRO A 473 -6.82 14.49 3.86
CA PRO A 473 -7.21 13.10 3.98
C PRO A 473 -6.25 12.31 4.86
N TYR A 474 -6.77 11.36 5.64
CA TYR A 474 -5.96 10.46 6.46
C TYR A 474 -6.63 9.10 6.66
N LEU A 475 -5.82 8.08 6.91
CA LEU A 475 -6.22 6.68 7.07
C LEU A 475 -5.90 6.13 8.47
N VAL A 476 -4.90 6.69 9.16
CA VAL A 476 -4.51 6.23 10.50
C VAL A 476 -5.05 7.19 11.55
N SER A 477 -6.02 6.72 12.35
CA SER A 477 -6.57 7.48 13.48
C SER A 477 -5.68 7.44 14.70
N ASP A 478 -5.07 6.26 14.99
CA ASP A 478 -4.26 6.08 16.19
C ASP A 478 -3.04 5.21 15.92
N ILE A 479 -1.92 5.58 16.55
CA ILE A 479 -0.78 4.70 16.75
C ILE A 479 -0.94 4.08 18.13
N LEU A 480 -0.84 2.75 18.22
CA LEU A 480 -1.10 1.98 19.43
C LEU A 480 0.20 1.40 20.02
N ASN A 481 0.31 1.42 21.33
CA ASN A 481 1.30 0.60 22.03
C ASN A 481 1.00 -0.91 21.84
N PRO A 482 1.97 -1.81 22.09
CA PRO A 482 1.75 -3.25 22.03
C PRO A 482 0.62 -3.76 22.95
N ASP A 483 0.34 -3.06 24.04
CA ASP A 483 -0.76 -3.37 24.97
C ASP A 483 -2.14 -2.88 24.50
N GLY A 484 -2.20 -2.22 23.34
CA GLY A 484 -3.43 -1.67 22.74
C GLY A 484 -3.80 -0.27 23.23
N SER A 485 -3.06 0.32 24.17
CA SER A 485 -3.26 1.72 24.58
C SER A 485 -2.83 2.69 23.46
N ILE A 486 -3.47 3.86 23.42
CA ILE A 486 -3.16 4.88 22.39
C ILE A 486 -1.82 5.54 22.72
N LEU A 487 -0.85 5.44 21.81
CA LEU A 487 0.42 6.16 21.88
C LEU A 487 0.28 7.56 21.27
N GLN A 488 -0.40 7.68 20.16
CA GLN A 488 -0.62 8.94 19.44
C GLN A 488 -1.98 8.91 18.75
N HIS A 489 -2.75 9.99 18.88
CA HIS A 489 -3.99 10.21 18.13
C HIS A 489 -3.76 11.21 17.00
N THR A 490 -4.42 11.00 15.85
CA THR A 490 -4.38 11.89 14.70
C THR A 490 -5.60 12.80 14.73
N GLU A 491 -5.38 14.09 14.98
CA GLU A 491 -6.44 15.09 14.89
C GLU A 491 -6.72 15.48 13.44
N PRO A 492 -7.99 15.69 13.04
CA PRO A 492 -8.33 16.20 11.72
C PRO A 492 -7.69 17.55 11.42
N VAL A 493 -7.04 17.68 10.26
CA VAL A 493 -6.32 18.90 9.86
C VAL A 493 -7.08 19.64 8.77
N CYS A 494 -7.57 20.86 9.07
CA CYS A 494 -8.05 21.78 8.05
C CYS A 494 -6.85 22.56 7.46
N ARG A 495 -6.52 22.27 6.18
CA ARG A 495 -5.39 22.93 5.50
C ARG A 495 -5.68 24.41 5.22
N ARG A 496 -6.91 24.73 4.82
CA ARG A 496 -7.35 26.10 4.53
C ARG A 496 -8.87 26.19 4.28
N GLN A 497 -9.38 27.43 4.39
CA GLN A 497 -10.70 27.81 3.86
C GLN A 497 -10.56 28.15 2.37
N VAL A 498 -11.34 27.49 1.50
CA VAL A 498 -11.24 27.63 0.03
C VAL A 498 -12.35 28.53 -0.53
N ILE A 499 -13.58 28.28 -0.08
CA ILE A 499 -14.78 29.05 -0.45
C ILE A 499 -15.57 29.43 0.80
N LYS A 500 -16.44 30.39 0.66
CA LYS A 500 -17.31 30.84 1.77
C LYS A 500 -18.36 29.80 2.12
N PRO A 501 -18.83 29.74 3.38
CA PRO A 501 -19.91 28.84 3.79
C PRO A 501 -21.19 29.00 2.95
N GLU A 502 -21.56 30.23 2.58
CA GLU A 502 -22.74 30.55 1.77
C GLU A 502 -22.61 30.00 0.33
N THR A 503 -21.37 30.01 -0.21
CA THR A 503 -21.09 29.40 -1.50
C THR A 503 -21.24 27.88 -1.43
N SER A 504 -20.75 27.26 -0.35
CA SER A 504 -20.91 25.83 -0.09
C SER A 504 -22.37 25.43 0.04
N GLU A 505 -23.21 26.22 0.75
CA GLU A 505 -24.64 25.98 0.86
C GLU A 505 -25.33 26.04 -0.51
N THR A 506 -25.04 27.06 -1.31
CA THR A 506 -25.54 27.19 -2.70
C THR A 506 -25.12 25.99 -3.55
N MET A 507 -23.90 25.51 -3.41
CA MET A 507 -23.40 24.33 -4.15
C MET A 507 -24.13 23.06 -3.74
N ARG A 508 -24.47 22.85 -2.45
CA ARG A 508 -25.27 21.73 -1.97
C ARG A 508 -26.63 21.68 -2.63
N GLU A 509 -27.37 22.83 -2.67
CA GLU A 509 -28.66 22.95 -3.37
C GLU A 509 -28.52 22.57 -4.86
N MET A 510 -27.48 23.03 -5.52
CA MET A 510 -27.25 22.77 -6.94
C MET A 510 -26.85 21.30 -7.20
N MET A 511 -26.07 20.68 -6.31
CA MET A 511 -25.71 19.26 -6.40
C MET A 511 -26.93 18.35 -6.18
N GLU A 512 -27.83 18.73 -5.28
CA GLU A 512 -29.11 18.03 -5.10
C GLU A 512 -29.98 18.13 -6.37
N ALA A 513 -30.06 19.31 -6.99
CA ALA A 513 -30.80 19.49 -8.25
C ALA A 513 -30.28 18.57 -9.38
N VAL A 514 -28.95 18.30 -9.44
CA VAL A 514 -28.37 17.32 -10.38
C VAL A 514 -28.94 15.92 -10.16
N VAL A 515 -29.13 15.51 -8.90
CA VAL A 515 -29.68 14.18 -8.57
C VAL A 515 -31.18 14.14 -8.77
N LEU A 516 -31.91 15.24 -8.48
CA LEU A 516 -33.36 15.28 -8.65
C LEU A 516 -33.79 15.44 -10.11
N TYR A 517 -33.12 16.30 -10.89
CA TYR A 517 -33.61 16.71 -12.21
C TYR A 517 -32.62 16.44 -13.34
N GLY A 518 -31.32 16.23 -13.01
CA GLY A 518 -30.24 16.11 -13.97
C GLY A 518 -29.78 14.68 -14.25
N GLY A 519 -28.54 14.56 -14.71
CA GLY A 519 -27.89 13.29 -15.05
C GLY A 519 -27.44 12.43 -13.85
N GLY A 520 -27.84 12.79 -12.64
CA GLY A 520 -27.52 12.06 -11.40
C GLY A 520 -28.68 11.24 -10.82
N ARG A 521 -29.77 11.08 -11.52
CA ARG A 521 -31.02 10.46 -11.01
C ARG A 521 -30.81 9.07 -10.42
N ASN A 522 -29.90 8.29 -10.96
CA ASN A 522 -29.58 6.94 -10.46
C ASN A 522 -28.77 6.93 -9.14
N ALA A 523 -28.40 8.11 -8.63
CA ALA A 523 -27.82 8.25 -7.30
C ALA A 523 -28.86 8.58 -6.22
N ARG A 524 -30.17 8.58 -6.52
CA ARG A 524 -31.22 8.79 -5.54
C ARG A 524 -31.25 7.64 -4.53
N ILE A 525 -31.37 8.01 -3.26
CA ILE A 525 -31.53 7.07 -2.14
C ILE A 525 -32.86 7.38 -1.47
N GLN A 526 -33.72 6.39 -1.36
CA GLN A 526 -35.04 6.58 -0.77
C GLN A 526 -34.96 7.03 0.70
N GLY A 527 -35.58 8.16 1.01
CA GLY A 527 -35.59 8.73 2.36
C GLY A 527 -34.37 9.56 2.71
N TYR A 528 -33.43 9.79 1.77
CA TYR A 528 -32.28 10.68 1.99
C TYR A 528 -32.12 11.71 0.88
N ARG A 529 -31.73 12.91 1.24
CA ARG A 529 -31.37 13.94 0.29
C ARG A 529 -29.94 13.71 -0.18
N VAL A 530 -29.74 13.54 -1.48
CA VAL A 530 -28.44 13.23 -2.08
C VAL A 530 -28.05 14.31 -3.06
N GLY A 531 -26.83 14.81 -2.95
CA GLY A 531 -26.22 15.68 -3.96
C GLY A 531 -25.14 14.92 -4.73
N GLY A 532 -24.95 15.24 -6.02
CA GLY A 532 -23.92 14.53 -6.77
C GLY A 532 -23.60 15.14 -8.12
N LYS A 533 -22.64 14.53 -8.81
CA LYS A 533 -22.26 14.91 -10.18
C LYS A 533 -21.66 13.74 -10.93
N SER A 534 -22.16 13.52 -12.15
CA SER A 534 -21.60 12.54 -13.09
C SER A 534 -20.42 13.12 -13.88
N GLY A 535 -19.46 12.27 -14.21
CA GLY A 535 -18.38 12.53 -15.14
C GLY A 535 -18.28 11.42 -16.18
N THR A 536 -17.92 11.82 -17.39
CA THR A 536 -17.50 10.91 -18.46
C THR A 536 -16.35 11.61 -19.15
N SER A 537 -15.13 11.16 -18.89
CA SER A 537 -13.92 11.75 -19.45
C SER A 537 -13.32 10.84 -20.51
N GLN A 538 -12.75 11.47 -21.53
CA GLN A 538 -11.98 10.77 -22.55
C GLN A 538 -10.61 10.39 -21.99
N LYS A 539 -10.13 9.19 -22.29
CA LYS A 539 -8.80 8.74 -21.89
C LYS A 539 -7.82 8.97 -23.05
N LEU A 540 -7.19 10.14 -23.04
CA LEU A 540 -6.34 10.61 -24.15
C LEU A 540 -5.03 9.84 -24.32
N ASP A 541 -4.60 9.10 -23.30
CA ASP A 541 -3.40 8.26 -23.29
C ASP A 541 -3.68 6.78 -23.59
N SER A 542 -4.93 6.42 -23.86
CA SER A 542 -5.29 5.07 -24.33
C SER A 542 -5.06 4.92 -25.84
N ALA A 543 -4.64 3.72 -26.25
CA ALA A 543 -4.59 3.37 -27.67
C ALA A 543 -6.00 3.28 -28.31
N ASP A 544 -7.04 3.09 -27.51
CA ASP A 544 -8.43 3.15 -27.93
C ASP A 544 -8.97 4.58 -27.75
N GLU A 545 -9.19 5.28 -28.87
CA GLU A 545 -9.77 6.63 -28.88
C GLU A 545 -11.18 6.69 -28.24
N LYS A 546 -11.87 5.56 -28.16
CA LYS A 546 -13.18 5.43 -27.53
C LYS A 546 -13.10 5.16 -26.02
N ALA A 547 -11.90 4.93 -25.48
CA ALA A 547 -11.72 4.69 -24.06
C ALA A 547 -12.24 5.87 -23.23
N ARG A 548 -13.04 5.55 -22.21
CA ARG A 548 -13.66 6.53 -21.31
C ARG A 548 -13.46 6.12 -19.86
N ILE A 549 -13.48 7.12 -18.99
CA ILE A 549 -13.61 6.91 -17.53
C ILE A 549 -15.02 7.36 -17.15
N ALA A 550 -15.84 6.42 -16.71
CA ALA A 550 -17.16 6.69 -16.16
C ALA A 550 -17.02 6.99 -14.67
N SER A 551 -17.41 8.17 -14.22
CA SER A 551 -17.25 8.56 -12.82
C SER A 551 -18.53 9.18 -12.24
N PHE A 552 -18.71 9.03 -10.94
CA PHE A 552 -19.74 9.73 -10.19
C PHE A 552 -19.22 10.08 -8.79
N VAL A 553 -19.56 11.27 -8.31
CA VAL A 553 -19.40 11.66 -6.92
C VAL A 553 -20.76 11.93 -6.33
N ALA A 554 -21.04 11.34 -5.18
CA ALA A 554 -22.24 11.56 -4.40
C ALA A 554 -21.90 11.99 -2.98
N VAL A 555 -22.77 12.81 -2.39
CA VAL A 555 -22.69 13.24 -0.99
C VAL A 555 -24.04 13.06 -0.34
N ALA A 556 -24.08 12.45 0.82
CA ALA A 556 -25.31 12.22 1.56
C ALA A 556 -25.07 12.24 3.10
N PRO A 557 -26.06 12.76 3.89
CA PRO A 557 -27.13 13.65 3.43
C PRO A 557 -26.57 14.94 2.86
N ILE A 558 -27.23 15.60 1.91
CA ILE A 558 -26.68 16.83 1.30
C ILE A 558 -27.03 18.10 2.09
N ASP A 559 -28.08 18.07 2.88
CA ASP A 559 -28.49 19.15 3.80
C ASP A 559 -27.60 19.23 5.05
N ASP A 560 -27.12 18.08 5.55
CA ASP A 560 -26.11 17.98 6.61
C ASP A 560 -25.01 17.00 6.14
N PRO A 561 -24.05 17.46 5.32
CA PRO A 561 -23.11 16.58 4.65
C PRO A 561 -22.23 15.79 5.63
N GLN A 562 -22.29 14.46 5.52
CA GLN A 562 -21.50 13.55 6.34
C GLN A 562 -20.57 12.70 5.48
N PHE A 563 -21.10 12.03 4.45
CA PHE A 563 -20.34 11.06 3.67
C PHE A 563 -20.27 11.44 2.20
N LEU A 564 -19.07 11.38 1.65
CA LEU A 564 -18.80 11.44 0.22
C LEU A 564 -18.50 10.03 -0.29
N CYS A 565 -19.05 9.65 -1.43
CA CYS A 565 -18.63 8.48 -2.20
C CYS A 565 -18.23 8.91 -3.62
N LEU A 566 -17.01 8.60 -4.02
CA LEU A 566 -16.50 8.76 -5.38
C LEU A 566 -16.25 7.40 -5.99
N VAL A 567 -16.86 7.11 -7.15
CA VAL A 567 -16.64 5.88 -7.93
C VAL A 567 -16.21 6.23 -9.33
N CYS A 568 -15.14 5.58 -9.80
CA CYS A 568 -14.62 5.70 -11.14
C CYS A 568 -14.39 4.32 -11.75
N LEU A 569 -15.04 4.05 -12.89
CA LEU A 569 -14.89 2.84 -13.70
C LEU A 569 -14.04 3.22 -14.92
N ASP A 570 -12.82 2.70 -15.01
CA ASP A 570 -11.86 3.04 -16.04
C ASP A 570 -11.93 2.02 -17.19
N GLU A 571 -12.27 2.50 -18.38
CA GLU A 571 -12.53 1.71 -19.59
C GLU A 571 -13.66 0.66 -19.41
N PRO A 572 -14.88 1.08 -19.07
CA PRO A 572 -16.01 0.16 -19.07
C PRO A 572 -16.42 -0.19 -20.51
N HIS A 573 -16.59 -1.49 -20.78
CA HIS A 573 -17.10 -2.05 -22.03
C HIS A 573 -18.56 -2.49 -21.85
N SER A 574 -19.46 -1.53 -21.72
CA SER A 574 -20.88 -1.72 -21.45
C SER A 574 -21.73 -1.04 -22.54
N TRP A 575 -23.07 -1.19 -22.45
CA TRP A 575 -24.02 -0.54 -23.34
C TRP A 575 -23.93 0.99 -23.36
N THR A 576 -23.32 1.60 -22.35
CA THR A 576 -23.00 3.03 -22.24
C THR A 576 -21.68 3.22 -21.49
N THR A 577 -21.09 4.42 -21.62
CA THR A 577 -19.93 4.84 -20.80
C THR A 577 -20.29 6.02 -19.88
N ALA A 578 -21.58 6.35 -19.75
CA ALA A 578 -22.03 7.48 -18.95
C ALA A 578 -21.91 7.19 -17.44
N GLY A 579 -21.15 8.02 -16.71
CA GLY A 579 -20.95 7.86 -15.25
C GLY A 579 -22.24 7.92 -14.44
N GLY A 580 -23.24 8.69 -14.91
CA GLY A 580 -24.57 8.73 -14.30
C GLY A 580 -25.37 7.43 -14.45
N SER A 581 -25.02 6.57 -15.42
CA SER A 581 -25.68 5.26 -15.61
C SER A 581 -24.89 4.13 -14.96
N LEU A 582 -23.55 4.18 -14.96
CA LEU A 582 -22.70 3.09 -14.48
C LEU A 582 -22.21 3.29 -13.04
N SER A 583 -21.73 4.48 -12.69
CA SER A 583 -21.08 4.76 -11.40
C SER A 583 -22.05 5.33 -10.36
N ALA A 584 -23.13 6.02 -10.79
CA ALA A 584 -24.10 6.60 -9.86
C ALA A 584 -24.87 5.55 -9.03
N PRO A 585 -25.34 4.41 -9.60
CA PRO A 585 -25.97 3.34 -8.82
C PRO A 585 -25.05 2.77 -7.76
N VAL A 586 -23.76 2.61 -8.09
CA VAL A 586 -22.73 2.11 -7.14
C VAL A 586 -22.57 3.06 -5.96
N CYS A 587 -22.49 4.38 -6.22
CA CYS A 587 -22.45 5.38 -5.16
C CYS A 587 -23.71 5.35 -4.29
N ALA A 588 -24.89 5.20 -4.90
CA ALA A 588 -26.15 5.12 -4.19
C ALA A 588 -26.19 3.92 -3.23
N GLU A 589 -25.84 2.73 -3.73
CA GLU A 589 -25.80 1.49 -2.95
C GLU A 589 -24.86 1.61 -1.75
N VAL A 590 -23.61 2.06 -1.99
CA VAL A 590 -22.61 2.21 -0.92
C VAL A 590 -23.05 3.23 0.13
N LEU A 591 -23.58 4.38 -0.31
CA LEU A 591 -24.04 5.42 0.61
C LEU A 591 -25.28 5.00 1.37
N GLU A 592 -26.26 4.32 0.74
CA GLU A 592 -27.45 3.84 1.44
C GLU A 592 -27.08 2.87 2.57
N GLN A 593 -26.22 1.88 2.27
CA GLN A 593 -25.74 0.93 3.28
C GLN A 593 -24.97 1.65 4.40
N THR A 594 -24.12 2.63 4.03
CA THR A 594 -23.35 3.43 4.99
C THR A 594 -24.26 4.25 5.91
N LEU A 595 -25.25 4.96 5.36
CA LEU A 595 -26.18 5.79 6.13
C LEU A 595 -26.99 4.96 7.11
N VAL A 596 -27.51 3.82 6.65
CA VAL A 596 -28.28 2.88 7.50
C VAL A 596 -27.38 2.32 8.61
N TYR A 597 -26.18 1.87 8.27
CA TYR A 597 -25.21 1.32 9.21
C TYR A 597 -24.80 2.34 10.28
N LYS A 598 -24.55 3.58 9.87
CA LYS A 598 -24.19 4.68 10.79
C LYS A 598 -25.38 5.27 11.55
N GLY A 599 -26.60 4.75 11.32
CA GLY A 599 -27.80 5.18 12.02
C GLY A 599 -28.25 6.60 11.68
N VAL A 600 -27.90 7.09 10.47
CA VAL A 600 -28.35 8.42 10.03
C VAL A 600 -29.87 8.37 9.79
N PRO A 601 -30.65 9.26 10.43
CA PRO A 601 -32.10 9.22 10.27
C PRO A 601 -32.53 9.60 8.85
N ARG A 602 -33.56 8.94 8.34
CA ARG A 602 -34.18 9.32 7.07
C ARG A 602 -34.90 10.67 7.23
N ALA A 603 -34.54 11.62 6.38
CA ALA A 603 -35.08 13.00 6.46
C ALA A 603 -36.45 13.17 5.78
N VAL A 604 -36.83 12.25 4.88
CA VAL A 604 -38.07 12.31 4.08
C VAL A 604 -38.76 10.97 4.16
N GLU A 605 -40.08 10.97 4.41
CA GLU A 605 -40.91 9.75 4.22
C GLU A 605 -40.73 9.27 2.77
N PRO A 606 -40.68 7.93 2.53
CA PRO A 606 -40.49 7.42 1.19
C PRO A 606 -41.62 7.95 0.30
N GLU A 607 -41.27 8.76 -0.71
CA GLU A 607 -42.22 9.03 -1.79
C GLU A 607 -42.60 7.70 -2.39
N THR A 608 -43.92 7.41 -2.41
CA THR A 608 -44.44 6.27 -3.15
C THR A 608 -44.02 6.42 -4.59
N ASP A 609 -43.32 5.41 -5.09
CA ASP A 609 -42.79 5.36 -6.47
C ASP A 609 -43.81 5.93 -7.45
N PRO A 610 -43.44 6.93 -8.25
CA PRO A 610 -44.34 7.33 -9.34
C PRO A 610 -44.52 6.12 -10.25
N ASP A 611 -45.79 5.82 -10.57
CA ASP A 611 -46.26 4.71 -11.39
C ASP A 611 -45.26 4.36 -12.51
N PRO A 612 -44.74 3.11 -12.58
CA PRO A 612 -43.78 2.69 -13.62
C PRO A 612 -44.24 3.00 -15.05
N ALA A 613 -45.53 3.26 -15.27
CA ALA A 613 -46.10 3.71 -16.55
C ALA A 613 -45.70 5.16 -16.93
N GLN A 614 -45.38 6.03 -15.96
CA GLN A 614 -44.92 7.40 -16.24
C GLN A 614 -43.40 7.50 -16.49
N THR A 615 -42.60 6.59 -15.92
CA THR A 615 -41.16 6.54 -16.15
C THR A 615 -40.76 5.98 -17.52
N ALA A 616 -41.63 5.19 -18.15
CA ALA A 616 -41.37 4.67 -19.51
C ALA A 616 -41.64 5.70 -20.62
N ALA A 617 -42.40 6.76 -20.34
CA ALA A 617 -42.74 7.80 -21.32
C ALA A 617 -41.66 8.90 -21.43
N ASP A 618 -40.79 9.05 -20.40
CA ASP A 618 -39.76 10.09 -20.34
C ASP A 618 -38.32 9.60 -20.64
N LEU A 619 -38.17 8.32 -20.96
CA LEU A 619 -36.88 7.81 -21.47
C LEU A 619 -36.75 8.21 -22.94
N PRO A 620 -35.77 9.05 -23.34
CA PRO A 620 -35.47 9.22 -24.76
C PRO A 620 -35.05 7.84 -25.30
N ALA A 621 -35.72 7.42 -26.38
CA ALA A 621 -35.32 6.24 -27.15
C ALA A 621 -33.89 6.42 -27.65
N ASP A 622 -32.92 5.91 -26.91
CA ASP A 622 -31.54 5.82 -27.35
C ASP A 622 -31.41 4.66 -28.36
N GLY A 623 -31.90 4.94 -29.57
CA GLY A 623 -31.59 4.13 -30.72
C GLY A 623 -30.53 4.84 -31.54
N ASP A 624 -29.27 4.64 -31.22
CA ASP A 624 -28.18 5.02 -32.14
C ASP A 624 -27.42 3.79 -32.62
N SER A 625 -27.82 3.35 -33.81
CA SER A 625 -26.95 2.61 -34.72
C SER A 625 -25.82 3.55 -35.15
N PHE A 626 -24.59 3.21 -34.81
CA PHE A 626 -23.40 3.83 -35.41
C PHE A 626 -23.29 3.38 -36.87
N ASP A 627 -23.63 4.29 -37.81
CA ASP A 627 -23.11 4.23 -39.17
C ASP A 627 -22.03 5.31 -39.34
N GLY A 628 -20.92 4.86 -39.93
CA GLY A 628 -19.67 5.58 -40.00
C GLY A 628 -19.66 6.79 -40.97
N ALA A 629 -18.81 7.71 -40.63
CA ALA A 629 -17.84 8.39 -41.53
C ALA A 629 -16.85 9.19 -40.63
#